data_071067b7c314a644ae470849050959e6
#
_entry.id   071067b7c314a644ae470849050959e6
#
_cell.length_a   1.000
_cell.length_b   1.000
_cell.length_c   1.000
_cell.angle_alpha   90.00
_cell.angle_beta   90.00
_cell.angle_gamma   90.00
#
_symmetry.space_group_name_H-M   'P 1'
#
loop_
_entity.id
_entity.type
_entity.pdbx_description
1 polymer ?
#
loop_
_entity_poly.entity_id
_entity_poly.type
_entity_poly.pdbx_seq_one_letter_code
_entity_poly.pdbx_strand_id
1 'polypeptide(L)'
;MLQQRFLRDLLLFMLVVLINVYLGIYIDSEVLKKNCFPYETAFENFRDEEVSEEVINSFLYDFQHMEESDITEQKIKPAEDADFAKLSEYLAMYFALNNTCSDSDLLEENISFVKEHQPEKFERIQSKIEAMWTDAVLFPVGAIENEPGATVDFANSWRQSRTFGGDRFHEGCDIMASVNKRGIYPIYSVSDGVVENIGWLRLGGYRIGIRSRHGAYFYYAHLSDYAKDFQIGEEVKAGTLIGFMGDTGYSDTPGTTGNFPVHLHFGVYFDDESGKEFSVNPFPLLRYLKSL
;
A
#
# COMPACT_ATOMS: atom_id res chain seq x y z
N MET A 1 67.91 2.34 30.28
CA MET A 1 66.89 3.36 30.59
C MET A 1 66.23 3.97 29.33
N LEU A 2 66.98 4.41 28.31
CA LEU A 2 66.37 5.01 27.08
C LEU A 2 65.50 4.02 26.30
N GLN A 3 65.92 2.79 26.15
CA GLN A 3 65.20 1.74 25.42
C GLN A 3 63.86 1.36 26.10
N GLN A 4 63.84 1.34 27.43
CA GLN A 4 62.61 1.05 28.21
C GLN A 4 61.59 2.24 28.13
N ARG A 5 62.08 3.47 28.09
CA ARG A 5 61.23 4.64 27.89
C ARG A 5 60.62 4.65 26.48
N PHE A 6 61.44 4.41 25.46
CA PHE A 6 60.98 4.33 24.07
C PHE A 6 59.91 3.21 23.90
N LEU A 7 60.12 2.02 24.45
CA LEU A 7 59.16 0.93 24.38
C LEU A 7 57.84 1.26 25.08
N ARG A 8 57.92 1.88 26.26
CA ARG A 8 56.74 2.36 27.00
C ARG A 8 55.94 3.39 26.19
N ASP A 9 56.63 4.36 25.60
CA ASP A 9 55.99 5.45 24.87
C ASP A 9 55.40 4.96 23.54
N LEU A 10 56.05 3.98 22.90
CA LEU A 10 55.49 3.28 21.74
C LEU A 10 54.23 2.47 22.11
N LEU A 11 54.22 1.74 23.24
CA LEU A 11 53.05 0.99 23.72
C LEU A 11 51.90 1.94 24.06
N LEU A 12 52.18 3.08 24.70
CA LEU A 12 51.16 4.11 24.97
C LEU A 12 50.58 4.66 23.69
N PHE A 13 51.39 4.96 22.70
CA PHE A 13 50.93 5.44 21.38
C PHE A 13 50.04 4.39 20.69
N MET A 14 50.48 3.13 20.65
CA MET A 14 49.66 2.04 20.08
C MET A 14 48.33 1.86 20.83
N LEU A 15 48.31 1.99 22.14
CA LEU A 15 47.10 1.92 22.96
C LEU A 15 46.12 3.07 22.61
N VAL A 16 46.64 4.28 22.48
CA VAL A 16 45.83 5.44 22.09
C VAL A 16 45.25 5.30 20.68
N VAL A 17 46.03 4.76 19.74
CA VAL A 17 45.52 4.46 18.37
C VAL A 17 44.42 3.39 18.41
N LEU A 18 44.61 2.29 19.14
CA LEU A 18 43.61 1.23 19.30
C LEU A 18 42.32 1.75 19.94
N ILE A 19 42.42 2.59 20.98
CA ILE A 19 41.24 3.22 21.61
C ILE A 19 40.50 4.11 20.61
N ASN A 20 41.19 4.92 19.82
CA ASN A 20 40.54 5.78 18.83
C ASN A 20 39.89 4.98 17.70
N VAL A 21 40.51 3.90 17.21
CA VAL A 21 39.93 2.99 16.23
C VAL A 21 38.67 2.31 16.80
N TYR A 22 38.77 1.78 18.03
CA TYR A 22 37.62 1.17 18.70
C TYR A 22 36.47 2.16 18.90
N LEU A 23 36.75 3.38 19.37
CA LEU A 23 35.73 4.43 19.52
C LEU A 23 35.13 4.82 18.18
N GLY A 24 35.94 4.91 17.12
CA GLY A 24 35.45 5.17 15.76
C GLY A 24 34.47 4.08 15.31
N ILE A 25 34.87 2.82 15.42
CA ILE A 25 34.01 1.68 15.07
C ILE A 25 32.73 1.66 15.92
N TYR A 26 32.84 1.93 17.22
CA TYR A 26 31.69 1.97 18.12
C TYR A 26 30.71 3.10 17.74
N ILE A 27 31.22 4.32 17.50
CA ILE A 27 30.39 5.46 17.10
C ILE A 27 29.71 5.17 15.76
N ASP A 28 30.43 4.65 14.77
CA ASP A 28 29.86 4.32 13.46
C ASP A 28 28.76 3.26 13.59
N SER A 29 28.96 2.23 14.43
CA SER A 29 27.93 1.22 14.65
C SER A 29 26.67 1.77 15.32
N GLU A 30 26.80 2.67 16.32
CA GLU A 30 25.66 3.30 16.97
C GLU A 30 24.94 4.27 16.04
N VAL A 31 25.66 4.96 15.16
CA VAL A 31 25.04 5.82 14.12
C VAL A 31 24.30 4.97 13.10
N LEU A 32 24.87 3.84 12.66
CA LEU A 32 24.20 2.90 11.75
C LEU A 32 22.92 2.34 12.38
N LYS A 33 22.95 1.88 13.62
CA LYS A 33 21.76 1.39 14.34
C LYS A 33 20.64 2.41 14.41
N LYS A 34 20.96 3.68 14.62
CA LYS A 34 19.99 4.78 14.70
C LYS A 34 19.38 5.20 13.36
N ASN A 35 20.02 4.85 12.25
CA ASN A 35 19.64 5.26 10.90
C ASN A 35 19.49 4.08 9.95
N CYS A 36 19.27 2.85 10.48
CA CYS A 36 19.20 1.64 9.65
C CYS A 36 17.90 1.52 8.84
N PHE A 37 16.87 2.29 9.20
CA PHE A 37 15.62 2.32 8.44
C PHE A 37 15.33 3.73 7.92
N PRO A 38 15.46 3.98 6.62
CA PRO A 38 15.18 5.26 5.99
C PRO A 38 13.66 5.45 5.81
N TYR A 39 12.99 5.79 6.90
CA TYR A 39 11.52 5.90 6.98
C TYR A 39 10.92 6.79 5.88
N GLU A 40 11.52 7.96 5.61
CA GLU A 40 10.99 8.90 4.61
C GLU A 40 11.01 8.28 3.20
N THR A 41 12.10 7.59 2.84
CA THR A 41 12.20 6.88 1.56
C THR A 41 11.18 5.75 1.48
N ALA A 42 11.04 4.95 2.55
CA ALA A 42 10.06 3.88 2.61
C ALA A 42 8.62 4.42 2.47
N PHE A 43 8.33 5.53 3.14
CA PHE A 43 7.02 6.17 3.09
C PHE A 43 6.70 6.74 1.71
N GLU A 44 7.64 7.47 1.08
CA GLU A 44 7.45 8.02 -0.26
C GLU A 44 7.24 6.93 -1.30
N ASN A 45 8.04 5.86 -1.25
CA ASN A 45 7.91 4.73 -2.17
C ASN A 45 6.62 3.94 -1.94
N PHE A 46 6.22 3.69 -0.68
CA PHE A 46 4.91 3.08 -0.38
C PHE A 46 3.76 3.91 -0.95
N ARG A 47 3.85 5.23 -0.84
CA ARG A 47 2.80 6.12 -1.32
C ARG A 47 2.73 6.20 -2.84
N ASP A 48 3.86 6.28 -3.51
CA ASP A 48 3.93 6.75 -4.89
C ASP A 48 4.35 5.68 -5.91
N GLU A 49 5.07 4.64 -5.48
CA GLU A 49 5.69 3.69 -6.40
C GLU A 49 4.73 2.58 -6.89
N GLU A 50 5.09 2.01 -8.02
CA GLU A 50 4.45 0.84 -8.58
C GLU A 50 5.29 -0.41 -8.28
N VAL A 51 4.71 -1.37 -7.55
CA VAL A 51 5.32 -2.69 -7.35
C VAL A 51 4.81 -3.63 -8.43
N SER A 52 5.72 -4.34 -9.11
CA SER A 52 5.32 -5.29 -10.14
C SER A 52 4.67 -6.54 -9.56
N GLU A 53 3.79 -7.18 -10.34
CA GLU A 53 3.20 -8.46 -9.95
C GLU A 53 4.25 -9.54 -9.72
N GLU A 54 5.34 -9.51 -10.51
CA GLU A 54 6.43 -10.47 -10.38
C GLU A 54 7.09 -10.37 -9.00
N VAL A 55 7.30 -9.16 -8.47
CA VAL A 55 7.87 -8.94 -7.14
C VAL A 55 6.91 -9.42 -6.05
N ILE A 56 5.63 -9.08 -6.15
CA ILE A 56 4.61 -9.50 -5.18
C ILE A 56 4.47 -11.03 -5.19
N ASN A 57 4.36 -11.62 -6.36
CA ASN A 57 4.21 -13.08 -6.51
C ASN A 57 5.48 -13.82 -6.08
N SER A 58 6.68 -13.26 -6.31
CA SER A 58 7.93 -13.83 -5.82
C SER A 58 7.95 -13.90 -4.29
N PHE A 59 7.61 -12.81 -3.62
CA PHE A 59 7.55 -12.80 -2.16
C PHE A 59 6.51 -13.79 -1.61
N LEU A 60 5.29 -13.80 -2.17
CA LEU A 60 4.26 -14.75 -1.75
C LEU A 60 4.67 -16.20 -2.02
N TYR A 61 5.33 -16.47 -3.15
CA TYR A 61 5.85 -17.80 -3.47
C TYR A 61 6.90 -18.25 -2.48
N ASP A 62 7.88 -17.40 -2.17
CA ASP A 62 8.95 -17.72 -1.21
C ASP A 62 8.37 -18.11 0.15
N PHE A 63 7.35 -17.38 0.65
CA PHE A 63 6.75 -17.69 1.95
C PHE A 63 6.01 -19.02 1.98
N GLN A 64 5.28 -19.34 0.91
CA GLN A 64 4.53 -20.59 0.83
C GLN A 64 5.40 -21.84 0.72
N HIS A 65 6.68 -21.68 0.29
CA HIS A 65 7.61 -22.78 0.10
C HIS A 65 8.69 -22.90 1.18
N MET A 66 8.82 -21.91 2.07
CA MET A 66 9.72 -22.00 3.24
C MET A 66 9.28 -23.08 4.25
N GLU A 67 8.00 -23.46 4.27
CA GLU A 67 7.46 -24.47 5.20
C GLU A 67 7.34 -25.90 4.62
N GLU A 68 7.46 -26.11 3.32
CA GLU A 68 7.28 -27.42 2.67
C GLU A 68 8.55 -27.88 1.92
N SER A 69 9.20 -28.91 2.45
CA SER A 69 10.37 -29.55 1.81
C SER A 69 10.04 -30.53 0.67
N ASP A 70 8.82 -30.56 0.15
CA ASP A 70 8.38 -31.45 -0.92
C ASP A 70 7.80 -30.70 -2.11
N ILE A 71 8.63 -30.54 -3.15
CA ILE A 71 8.32 -29.91 -4.44
C ILE A 71 7.68 -30.93 -5.37
N THR A 72 6.37 -31.06 -5.42
CA THR A 72 5.74 -31.89 -6.44
C THR A 72 4.54 -31.29 -7.19
N GLU A 73 4.00 -30.13 -6.87
CA GLU A 73 3.07 -29.42 -7.79
C GLU A 73 3.04 -27.91 -7.49
N GLN A 74 3.50 -27.11 -8.45
CA GLN A 74 3.47 -25.66 -8.41
C GLN A 74 2.04 -25.12 -8.55
N LYS A 75 1.28 -25.10 -7.47
CA LYS A 75 0.06 -24.30 -7.37
C LYS A 75 0.25 -23.30 -6.24
N ILE A 76 0.29 -22.01 -6.59
CA ILE A 76 0.21 -20.91 -5.61
C ILE A 76 -1.14 -21.07 -4.92
N LYS A 77 -1.13 -21.34 -3.59
CA LYS A 77 -2.34 -21.33 -2.77
C LYS A 77 -2.86 -19.89 -2.68
N PRO A 78 -4.17 -19.67 -2.48
CA PRO A 78 -4.64 -18.34 -2.11
C PRO A 78 -3.88 -17.86 -0.86
N ALA A 79 -3.39 -16.63 -0.89
CA ALA A 79 -2.63 -16.05 0.23
C ALA A 79 -3.52 -15.96 1.48
N GLU A 80 -2.96 -16.30 2.63
CA GLU A 80 -3.60 -16.20 3.94
C GLU A 80 -3.15 -14.91 4.66
N ASP A 81 -3.80 -14.53 5.75
CA ASP A 81 -3.45 -13.33 6.53
C ASP A 81 -1.98 -13.31 6.95
N ALA A 82 -1.40 -14.47 7.29
CA ALA A 82 0.02 -14.61 7.65
C ALA A 82 0.96 -14.30 6.48
N ASP A 83 0.57 -14.66 5.24
CA ASP A 83 1.34 -14.36 4.03
C ASP A 83 1.37 -12.86 3.76
N PHE A 84 0.25 -12.16 3.98
CA PHE A 84 0.17 -10.71 3.84
C PHE A 84 0.94 -9.96 4.93
N ALA A 85 0.95 -10.47 6.18
CA ALA A 85 1.78 -9.91 7.23
C ALA A 85 3.26 -9.98 6.85
N LYS A 86 3.71 -11.13 6.33
CA LYS A 86 5.09 -11.31 5.87
C LYS A 86 5.38 -10.47 4.61
N LEU A 87 4.46 -10.44 3.64
CA LEU A 87 4.55 -9.58 2.46
C LEU A 87 4.74 -8.12 2.86
N SER A 88 4.01 -7.63 3.87
CA SER A 88 4.10 -6.25 4.33
C SER A 88 5.49 -5.90 4.89
N GLU A 89 6.15 -6.84 5.57
CA GLU A 89 7.52 -6.66 6.06
C GLU A 89 8.52 -6.53 4.90
N TYR A 90 8.38 -7.39 3.90
CA TYR A 90 9.26 -7.38 2.73
C TYR A 90 9.03 -6.14 1.87
N LEU A 91 7.78 -5.74 1.65
CA LEU A 91 7.47 -4.50 0.94
C LEU A 91 7.98 -3.27 1.69
N ALA A 92 7.86 -3.22 3.03
CA ALA A 92 8.39 -2.12 3.81
C ALA A 92 9.91 -1.98 3.65
N MET A 93 10.64 -3.09 3.65
CA MET A 93 12.09 -3.09 3.43
C MET A 93 12.45 -2.82 1.96
N TYR A 94 11.71 -3.40 1.01
CA TYR A 94 11.87 -3.16 -0.42
C TYR A 94 11.76 -1.65 -0.73
N PHE A 95 10.74 -0.99 -0.20
CA PHE A 95 10.57 0.47 -0.32
C PHE A 95 11.68 1.25 0.37
N ALA A 96 12.16 0.79 1.54
CA ALA A 96 13.28 1.42 2.24
C ALA A 96 14.59 1.32 1.45
N LEU A 97 14.77 0.26 0.67
CA LEU A 97 15.92 0.05 -0.22
C LEU A 97 15.70 0.65 -1.62
N ASN A 98 14.75 1.56 -1.75
CA ASN A 98 14.44 2.28 -2.99
C ASN A 98 14.14 1.35 -4.18
N ASN A 99 13.39 0.28 -3.93
CA ASN A 99 12.93 -0.71 -4.92
C ASN A 99 14.07 -1.43 -5.68
N THR A 100 15.26 -1.52 -5.08
CA THR A 100 16.46 -2.07 -5.75
C THR A 100 16.78 -3.50 -5.36
N CYS A 101 16.17 -4.04 -4.30
CA CYS A 101 16.47 -5.36 -3.78
C CYS A 101 15.19 -6.18 -3.61
N SER A 102 15.11 -7.31 -4.31
CA SER A 102 14.05 -8.31 -4.19
C SER A 102 14.57 -9.68 -3.74
N ASP A 103 15.83 -9.77 -3.29
CA ASP A 103 16.42 -10.97 -2.72
C ASP A 103 15.88 -11.20 -1.31
N SER A 104 15.14 -12.29 -1.11
CA SER A 104 14.44 -12.60 0.14
C SER A 104 15.38 -12.78 1.33
N ASP A 105 16.53 -13.44 1.14
CA ASP A 105 17.49 -13.69 2.24
C ASP A 105 18.09 -12.35 2.73
N LEU A 106 18.45 -11.48 1.79
CA LEU A 106 18.99 -10.16 2.11
C LEU A 106 17.96 -9.25 2.75
N LEU A 107 16.70 -9.32 2.30
CA LEU A 107 15.60 -8.58 2.94
C LEU A 107 15.37 -9.07 4.37
N GLU A 108 15.40 -10.37 4.62
CA GLU A 108 15.21 -10.97 5.95
C GLU A 108 16.28 -10.54 6.96
N GLU A 109 17.55 -10.53 6.55
CA GLU A 109 18.65 -10.02 7.39
C GLU A 109 18.44 -8.55 7.75
N ASN A 110 18.07 -7.71 6.77
CA ASN A 110 17.82 -6.29 6.99
C ASN A 110 16.58 -6.05 7.86
N ILE A 111 15.48 -6.79 7.64
CA ILE A 111 14.27 -6.74 8.46
C ILE A 111 14.58 -7.06 9.92
N SER A 112 15.31 -8.15 10.14
CA SER A 112 15.71 -8.59 11.50
C SER A 112 16.53 -7.52 12.21
N PHE A 113 17.49 -6.91 11.51
CA PHE A 113 18.31 -5.84 12.05
C PHE A 113 17.51 -4.58 12.38
N VAL A 114 16.60 -4.19 11.49
CA VAL A 114 15.75 -3.01 11.69
C VAL A 114 14.76 -3.21 12.82
N LYS A 115 14.13 -4.37 12.92
CA LYS A 115 13.20 -4.70 14.03
C LYS A 115 13.89 -4.68 15.38
N GLU A 116 15.18 -5.04 15.45
CA GLU A 116 15.96 -4.95 16.69
C GLU A 116 16.31 -3.52 17.09
N HIS A 117 16.55 -2.62 16.11
CA HIS A 117 17.12 -1.30 16.38
C HIS A 117 16.17 -0.13 16.18
N GLN A 118 15.18 -0.27 15.29
CA GLN A 118 14.18 0.78 14.98
C GLN A 118 12.77 0.21 14.76
N PRO A 119 12.24 -0.63 15.68
CA PRO A 119 10.96 -1.31 15.49
C PRO A 119 9.81 -0.33 15.21
N GLU A 120 9.70 0.75 15.97
CA GLU A 120 8.59 1.71 15.84
C GLU A 120 8.51 2.35 14.45
N LYS A 121 9.64 2.72 13.86
CA LYS A 121 9.67 3.31 12.51
C LYS A 121 9.27 2.29 11.45
N PHE A 122 9.73 1.05 11.61
CA PHE A 122 9.41 -0.04 10.69
C PHE A 122 7.93 -0.39 10.75
N GLU A 123 7.38 -0.61 11.95
CA GLU A 123 5.97 -0.95 12.18
C GLU A 123 5.01 0.12 11.64
N ARG A 124 5.40 1.40 11.68
CA ARG A 124 4.56 2.50 11.16
C ARG A 124 4.25 2.38 9.67
N ILE A 125 5.17 1.88 8.86
CA ILE A 125 4.96 1.65 7.44
C ILE A 125 4.36 0.26 7.21
N GLN A 126 4.96 -0.75 7.84
CA GLN A 126 4.55 -2.14 7.70
C GLN A 126 3.06 -2.33 8.01
N SER A 127 2.55 -1.77 9.11
CA SER A 127 1.13 -1.91 9.47
C SER A 127 0.17 -1.31 8.44
N LYS A 128 0.55 -0.24 7.74
CA LYS A 128 -0.28 0.35 6.68
C LYS A 128 -0.27 -0.50 5.41
N ILE A 129 0.90 -1.03 5.05
CA ILE A 129 1.02 -1.97 3.93
C ILE A 129 0.20 -3.22 4.22
N GLU A 130 0.34 -3.79 5.42
CA GLU A 130 -0.42 -4.96 5.87
C GLU A 130 -1.94 -4.70 5.79
N ALA A 131 -2.42 -3.59 6.35
CA ALA A 131 -3.83 -3.21 6.30
C ALA A 131 -4.36 -3.12 4.86
N MET A 132 -3.59 -2.52 3.95
CA MET A 132 -3.98 -2.40 2.55
C MET A 132 -4.11 -3.77 1.86
N TRP A 133 -3.16 -4.68 2.09
CA TRP A 133 -3.08 -5.96 1.39
C TRP A 133 -3.92 -7.06 2.04
N THR A 134 -4.02 -7.08 3.36
CA THR A 134 -4.82 -8.08 4.10
C THR A 134 -6.30 -7.78 4.04
N ASP A 135 -6.69 -6.50 4.14
CA ASP A 135 -8.11 -6.15 4.23
C ASP A 135 -8.83 -6.18 2.87
N ALA A 136 -8.12 -5.95 1.77
CA ALA A 136 -8.70 -5.98 0.43
C ALA A 136 -8.65 -7.39 -0.16
N VAL A 137 -9.79 -8.06 -0.28
CA VAL A 137 -9.87 -9.48 -0.65
C VAL A 137 -10.52 -9.76 -2.01
N LEU A 138 -11.02 -8.73 -2.70
CA LEU A 138 -11.62 -8.88 -4.03
C LEU A 138 -11.51 -7.60 -4.87
N PHE A 139 -11.57 -7.76 -6.19
CA PHE A 139 -11.61 -6.62 -7.12
C PHE A 139 -12.95 -5.86 -7.00
N PRO A 140 -12.94 -4.50 -6.98
CA PRO A 140 -14.15 -3.73 -6.65
C PRO A 140 -15.28 -3.79 -7.67
N VAL A 141 -15.02 -4.23 -8.91
CA VAL A 141 -16.04 -4.31 -9.96
C VAL A 141 -16.39 -5.75 -10.25
N GLY A 142 -17.64 -6.12 -10.05
CA GLY A 142 -18.11 -7.47 -10.25
C GLY A 142 -18.54 -7.80 -11.69
N ALA A 143 -19.04 -9.00 -11.87
CA ALA A 143 -19.56 -9.48 -13.16
C ALA A 143 -20.74 -8.62 -13.66
N ILE A 144 -20.79 -8.36 -14.96
CA ILE A 144 -21.81 -7.55 -15.62
C ILE A 144 -22.76 -8.49 -16.35
N GLU A 145 -23.94 -8.72 -15.74
CA GLU A 145 -24.87 -9.75 -16.21
C GLU A 145 -25.73 -9.29 -17.39
N ASN A 146 -26.10 -8.00 -17.45
CA ASN A 146 -27.14 -7.50 -18.32
C ASN A 146 -26.63 -6.73 -19.56
N GLU A 147 -25.31 -6.74 -19.83
CA GLU A 147 -24.73 -6.06 -20.99
C GLU A 147 -23.60 -6.94 -21.56
N PRO A 148 -23.91 -7.85 -22.51
CA PRO A 148 -22.91 -8.73 -23.10
C PRO A 148 -21.74 -7.97 -23.73
N GLY A 149 -20.53 -8.33 -23.35
CA GLY A 149 -19.30 -7.69 -23.84
C GLY A 149 -18.87 -6.44 -23.07
N ALA A 150 -19.62 -6.00 -22.06
CA ALA A 150 -19.15 -4.97 -21.15
C ALA A 150 -18.02 -5.51 -20.27
N THR A 151 -16.94 -4.78 -20.21
CA THR A 151 -15.73 -5.08 -19.40
C THR A 151 -15.24 -3.81 -18.73
N VAL A 152 -14.27 -3.95 -17.86
CA VAL A 152 -13.53 -2.80 -17.31
C VAL A 152 -12.05 -2.97 -17.55
N ASP A 153 -11.37 -1.84 -17.74
CA ASP A 153 -9.92 -1.75 -17.87
C ASP A 153 -9.37 -0.61 -17.02
N PHE A 154 -8.11 -0.68 -16.62
CA PHE A 154 -7.46 0.36 -15.85
C PHE A 154 -5.96 0.36 -16.10
N ALA A 155 -5.38 1.55 -16.01
CA ALA A 155 -3.94 1.77 -16.06
C ALA A 155 -3.53 2.61 -14.86
N ASN A 156 -2.23 2.63 -14.54
CA ASN A 156 -1.73 3.47 -13.47
C ASN A 156 -2.00 4.95 -13.80
N SER A 157 -3.01 5.51 -13.15
CA SER A 157 -3.40 6.92 -13.25
C SER A 157 -3.03 7.72 -11.99
N TRP A 158 -2.27 7.11 -11.07
CA TRP A 158 -1.78 7.74 -9.86
C TRP A 158 -0.97 9.00 -10.18
N ARG A 159 -1.22 10.08 -9.43
CA ARG A 159 -0.57 11.39 -9.58
C ARG A 159 -0.63 12.04 -10.97
N GLN A 160 -1.47 11.53 -11.87
CA GLN A 160 -1.73 12.24 -13.11
C GLN A 160 -2.35 13.61 -12.82
N SER A 161 -1.92 14.61 -13.57
CA SER A 161 -2.41 15.97 -13.43
C SER A 161 -3.91 16.07 -13.71
N ARG A 162 -4.65 16.78 -12.87
CA ARG A 162 -6.06 17.08 -13.01
C ARG A 162 -6.27 18.59 -12.89
N THR A 163 -7.11 19.17 -13.74
CA THR A 163 -7.34 20.63 -13.81
C THR A 163 -8.71 21.06 -13.32
N PHE A 164 -9.70 20.16 -13.28
CA PHE A 164 -11.03 20.52 -12.77
C PHE A 164 -10.98 20.80 -11.27
N GLY A 165 -11.47 21.96 -10.86
CA GLY A 165 -11.45 22.39 -9.46
C GLY A 165 -10.14 23.00 -8.99
N GLY A 166 -9.18 23.24 -9.89
CA GLY A 166 -7.82 23.71 -9.65
C GLY A 166 -6.76 22.67 -9.98
N ASP A 167 -5.51 23.09 -10.00
CA ASP A 167 -4.39 22.18 -10.24
C ASP A 167 -4.24 21.21 -9.06
N ARG A 168 -4.33 19.91 -9.33
CA ARG A 168 -4.21 18.85 -8.36
C ARG A 168 -3.65 17.58 -8.99
N PHE A 169 -3.19 16.66 -8.18
CA PHE A 169 -2.84 15.33 -8.61
C PHE A 169 -4.01 14.35 -8.39
N HIS A 170 -4.05 13.32 -9.19
CA HIS A 170 -4.98 12.21 -9.06
C HIS A 170 -4.58 11.31 -7.88
N GLU A 171 -5.46 11.17 -6.90
CA GLU A 171 -5.24 10.42 -5.67
C GLU A 171 -6.05 9.12 -5.68
N GLY A 172 -5.78 8.27 -6.68
CA GLY A 172 -6.47 7.01 -6.88
C GLY A 172 -6.14 6.37 -8.23
N CYS A 173 -6.93 5.39 -8.60
CA CYS A 173 -6.91 4.73 -9.90
C CYS A 173 -8.30 4.73 -10.50
N ASP A 174 -8.41 5.14 -11.78
CA ASP A 174 -9.67 5.14 -12.51
C ASP A 174 -9.85 3.79 -13.23
N ILE A 175 -10.92 3.06 -12.86
CA ILE A 175 -11.34 1.81 -13.51
C ILE A 175 -12.41 2.16 -14.54
N MET A 176 -12.02 2.13 -15.82
CA MET A 176 -12.83 2.63 -16.94
C MET A 176 -13.81 1.59 -17.44
N ALA A 177 -15.04 1.99 -17.70
CA ALA A 177 -16.07 1.18 -18.34
C ALA A 177 -15.84 1.08 -19.86
N SER A 178 -15.85 -0.12 -20.45
CA SER A 178 -15.75 -0.30 -21.91
C SER A 178 -17.03 0.15 -22.62
N VAL A 179 -18.19 0.00 -21.98
CA VAL A 179 -19.48 0.53 -22.43
C VAL A 179 -19.84 1.74 -21.58
N ASN A 180 -19.88 2.92 -22.18
CA ASN A 180 -20.15 4.18 -21.47
C ASN A 180 -21.63 4.30 -21.05
N LYS A 181 -22.05 3.42 -20.15
CA LYS A 181 -23.42 3.33 -19.64
C LYS A 181 -23.41 3.22 -18.14
N ARG A 182 -24.00 4.18 -17.44
CA ARG A 182 -24.06 4.20 -15.98
C ARG A 182 -25.05 3.16 -15.45
N GLY A 183 -24.78 2.65 -14.23
CA GLY A 183 -25.71 1.77 -13.52
C GLY A 183 -25.64 0.29 -13.92
N ILE A 184 -24.75 -0.10 -14.86
CA ILE A 184 -24.64 -1.51 -15.29
C ILE A 184 -23.45 -2.26 -14.65
N TYR A 185 -22.50 -1.57 -14.09
CA TYR A 185 -21.29 -2.14 -13.47
C TYR A 185 -21.47 -2.16 -11.95
N PRO A 186 -21.69 -3.33 -11.34
CA PRO A 186 -21.87 -3.44 -9.89
C PRO A 186 -20.54 -3.19 -9.17
N ILE A 187 -20.59 -2.40 -8.11
CA ILE A 187 -19.45 -2.05 -7.26
C ILE A 187 -19.60 -2.72 -5.91
N TYR A 188 -18.58 -3.44 -5.49
CA TYR A 188 -18.54 -4.18 -4.24
C TYR A 188 -17.52 -3.61 -3.28
N SER A 189 -17.79 -3.70 -1.97
CA SER A 189 -16.78 -3.42 -0.96
C SER A 189 -15.64 -4.42 -1.10
N VAL A 190 -14.40 -3.94 -1.24
CA VAL A 190 -13.21 -4.81 -1.31
C VAL A 190 -12.88 -5.44 0.03
N SER A 191 -13.37 -4.87 1.14
CA SER A 191 -13.03 -5.26 2.50
C SER A 191 -14.26 -5.37 3.40
N ASP A 192 -14.10 -6.09 4.50
CA ASP A 192 -14.90 -5.87 5.71
C ASP A 192 -14.59 -4.48 6.26
N GLY A 193 -15.58 -3.82 6.87
CA GLY A 193 -15.34 -2.50 7.45
C GLY A 193 -16.60 -1.77 7.88
N VAL A 194 -16.46 -0.47 8.08
CA VAL A 194 -17.53 0.43 8.51
C VAL A 194 -17.67 1.58 7.50
N VAL A 195 -18.88 1.91 7.11
CA VAL A 195 -19.16 3.09 6.30
C VAL A 195 -18.78 4.34 7.10
N GLU A 196 -17.66 4.96 6.72
CA GLU A 196 -17.18 6.16 7.40
C GLU A 196 -17.72 7.43 6.75
N ASN A 197 -17.88 7.40 5.46
CA ASN A 197 -18.39 8.53 4.69
C ASN A 197 -19.30 8.07 3.56
N ILE A 198 -20.37 8.83 3.29
CA ILE A 198 -21.28 8.63 2.17
C ILE A 198 -21.88 9.97 1.71
N GLY A 199 -22.35 10.05 0.48
CA GLY A 199 -23.04 11.21 -0.06
C GLY A 199 -22.26 11.93 -1.15
N TRP A 200 -22.66 13.15 -1.46
CA TRP A 200 -22.14 13.97 -2.55
C TRP A 200 -20.86 14.71 -2.17
N LEU A 201 -19.88 14.64 -3.05
CA LEU A 201 -18.72 15.54 -3.07
C LEU A 201 -18.61 16.23 -4.43
N ARG A 202 -18.19 17.50 -4.44
CA ARG A 202 -18.02 18.28 -5.66
C ARG A 202 -17.19 17.58 -6.74
N LEU A 203 -16.08 16.96 -6.35
CA LEU A 203 -15.21 16.24 -7.28
C LEU A 203 -15.68 14.81 -7.50
N GLY A 204 -15.89 14.05 -6.43
CA GLY A 204 -16.17 12.62 -6.46
C GLY A 204 -17.62 12.24 -6.79
N GLY A 205 -18.55 13.20 -6.86
CA GLY A 205 -19.97 12.90 -7.05
C GLY A 205 -20.57 12.11 -5.89
N TYR A 206 -21.45 11.16 -6.18
CA TYR A 206 -21.87 10.18 -5.19
C TYR A 206 -20.70 9.26 -4.87
N ARG A 207 -20.33 9.22 -3.59
CA ARG A 207 -19.22 8.44 -3.11
C ARG A 207 -19.55 7.72 -1.80
N ILE A 208 -18.90 6.61 -1.56
CA ILE A 208 -18.88 5.90 -0.29
C ILE A 208 -17.44 5.58 0.09
N GLY A 209 -17.11 5.71 1.35
CA GLY A 209 -15.81 5.35 1.90
C GLY A 209 -15.96 4.39 3.06
N ILE A 210 -15.19 3.33 3.06
CA ILE A 210 -15.25 2.24 4.02
C ILE A 210 -13.91 2.16 4.73
N ARG A 211 -13.92 2.35 6.06
CA ARG A 211 -12.75 2.14 6.92
C ARG A 211 -12.68 0.66 7.25
N SER A 212 -11.61 0.02 6.83
CA SER A 212 -11.39 -1.40 7.09
C SER A 212 -10.95 -1.67 8.54
N ARG A 213 -10.91 -2.95 8.90
CA ARG A 213 -10.59 -3.39 10.26
C ARG A 213 -9.21 -2.93 10.75
N HIS A 214 -8.20 -2.95 9.88
CA HIS A 214 -6.82 -2.58 10.24
C HIS A 214 -6.48 -1.13 9.85
N GLY A 215 -7.48 -0.34 9.41
CA GLY A 215 -7.37 1.10 9.26
C GLY A 215 -7.16 1.64 7.85
N ALA A 216 -7.14 0.79 6.81
CA ALA A 216 -7.18 1.27 5.44
C ALA A 216 -8.56 1.89 5.13
N TYR A 217 -8.59 3.05 4.50
CA TYR A 217 -9.83 3.69 4.04
C TYR A 217 -9.96 3.49 2.53
N PHE A 218 -10.91 2.64 2.13
CA PHE A 218 -11.22 2.35 0.73
C PHE A 218 -12.31 3.29 0.23
N TYR A 219 -12.00 4.06 -0.80
CA TYR A 219 -12.85 5.12 -1.34
C TYR A 219 -13.34 4.75 -2.73
N TYR A 220 -14.66 4.87 -2.91
CA TYR A 220 -15.37 4.57 -4.16
C TYR A 220 -16.16 5.80 -4.58
N ALA A 221 -15.85 6.36 -5.75
CA ALA A 221 -16.47 7.59 -6.22
C ALA A 221 -17.02 7.50 -7.65
N HIS A 222 -17.73 8.53 -8.06
CA HIS A 222 -18.45 8.64 -9.31
C HIS A 222 -19.60 7.63 -9.47
N LEU A 223 -20.15 7.14 -8.35
CA LEU A 223 -21.27 6.19 -8.40
C LEU A 223 -22.51 6.82 -9.07
N SER A 224 -23.25 6.01 -9.84
CA SER A 224 -24.57 6.40 -10.35
C SER A 224 -25.62 6.37 -9.25
N ASP A 225 -25.61 5.28 -8.48
CA ASP A 225 -26.55 5.01 -7.41
C ASP A 225 -25.89 4.15 -6.32
N TYR A 226 -26.41 4.23 -5.09
CA TYR A 226 -26.11 3.28 -4.04
C TYR A 226 -27.02 2.07 -4.16
N ALA A 227 -26.53 0.87 -3.75
CA ALA A 227 -27.32 -0.35 -3.77
C ALA A 227 -28.47 -0.35 -2.74
N LYS A 228 -28.31 0.45 -1.67
CA LYS A 228 -29.32 0.72 -0.64
C LYS A 228 -29.01 2.04 0.08
N ASP A 229 -29.86 2.42 1.01
CA ASP A 229 -29.65 3.59 1.89
C ASP A 229 -28.68 3.22 3.03
N PHE A 230 -27.37 3.28 2.74
CA PHE A 230 -26.33 3.05 3.72
C PHE A 230 -26.23 4.21 4.72
N GLN A 231 -25.90 3.88 5.95
CA GLN A 231 -25.71 4.87 7.03
C GLN A 231 -24.25 4.93 7.48
N ILE A 232 -23.79 6.12 7.88
CA ILE A 232 -22.47 6.26 8.53
C ILE A 232 -22.46 5.42 9.80
N GLY A 233 -21.41 4.65 10.03
CA GLY A 233 -21.30 3.70 11.13
C GLY A 233 -21.87 2.31 10.83
N GLU A 234 -22.45 2.08 9.66
CA GLU A 234 -22.96 0.78 9.26
C GLU A 234 -21.82 -0.18 8.91
N GLU A 235 -21.85 -1.39 9.48
CA GLU A 235 -20.91 -2.46 9.12
C GLU A 235 -21.25 -3.06 7.75
N VAL A 236 -20.22 -3.25 6.93
CA VAL A 236 -20.29 -3.94 5.65
C VAL A 236 -19.26 -5.07 5.59
N LYS A 237 -19.56 -6.07 4.80
CA LYS A 237 -18.66 -7.20 4.53
C LYS A 237 -18.02 -7.04 3.16
N ALA A 238 -16.82 -7.58 2.98
CA ALA A 238 -16.25 -7.78 1.67
C ALA A 238 -17.25 -8.48 0.74
N GLY A 239 -17.36 -8.01 -0.50
CA GLY A 239 -18.37 -8.51 -1.45
C GLY A 239 -19.80 -7.96 -1.25
N THR A 240 -20.03 -7.06 -0.29
CA THR A 240 -21.30 -6.33 -0.22
C THR A 240 -21.44 -5.42 -1.43
N LEU A 241 -22.54 -5.55 -2.18
CA LEU A 241 -22.88 -4.61 -3.24
C LEU A 241 -23.14 -3.23 -2.63
N ILE A 242 -22.28 -2.25 -2.94
CA ILE A 242 -22.36 -0.90 -2.37
C ILE A 242 -23.00 0.12 -3.33
N GLY A 243 -22.98 -0.16 -4.62
CA GLY A 243 -23.56 0.74 -5.62
C GLY A 243 -23.23 0.31 -7.04
N PHE A 244 -23.40 1.24 -7.95
CA PHE A 244 -23.16 1.04 -9.37
C PHE A 244 -22.28 2.15 -9.92
N MET A 245 -21.38 1.79 -10.84
CA MET A 245 -20.48 2.73 -11.50
C MET A 245 -21.27 3.76 -12.33
N GLY A 246 -20.81 4.98 -12.27
CA GLY A 246 -21.42 6.11 -12.99
C GLY A 246 -20.40 7.12 -13.50
N ASP A 247 -20.88 8.36 -13.62
CA ASP A 247 -20.13 9.52 -14.08
C ASP A 247 -20.60 10.79 -13.33
N THR A 248 -20.99 10.60 -12.06
CA THR A 248 -21.45 11.69 -11.20
C THR A 248 -20.27 12.49 -10.66
N GLY A 249 -20.46 13.80 -10.50
CA GLY A 249 -19.44 14.69 -9.93
C GLY A 249 -19.07 15.86 -10.81
N TYR A 250 -17.94 16.48 -10.48
CA TYR A 250 -17.43 17.70 -11.12
C TYR A 250 -18.47 18.84 -11.14
N SER A 251 -19.23 18.96 -10.03
CA SER A 251 -20.28 19.98 -9.86
C SER A 251 -20.63 20.19 -8.40
N ASP A 252 -21.02 21.40 -8.04
CA ASP A 252 -21.60 21.69 -6.72
C ASP A 252 -23.05 21.19 -6.60
N THR A 253 -23.71 20.87 -7.72
CA THR A 253 -25.08 20.37 -7.75
C THR A 253 -25.12 18.85 -7.68
N PRO A 254 -25.69 18.26 -6.60
CA PRO A 254 -25.84 16.82 -6.49
C PRO A 254 -26.60 16.20 -7.68
N GLY A 255 -26.16 15.01 -8.11
CA GLY A 255 -26.75 14.29 -9.23
C GLY A 255 -26.26 14.74 -10.62
N THR A 256 -25.35 15.71 -10.72
CA THR A 256 -24.75 16.09 -12.00
C THR A 256 -23.96 14.94 -12.61
N THR A 257 -24.20 14.65 -13.88
CA THR A 257 -23.58 13.57 -14.67
C THR A 257 -23.15 14.07 -16.05
N GLY A 258 -22.38 13.26 -16.81
CA GLY A 258 -22.04 13.53 -18.22
C GLY A 258 -20.82 14.41 -18.42
N ASN A 259 -20.06 14.74 -17.38
CA ASN A 259 -18.85 15.55 -17.48
C ASN A 259 -17.62 14.74 -17.94
N PHE A 260 -17.69 13.42 -17.82
CA PHE A 260 -16.61 12.49 -18.14
C PHE A 260 -17.17 11.09 -18.43
N PRO A 261 -16.40 10.18 -19.05
CA PRO A 261 -16.85 8.81 -19.28
C PRO A 261 -17.11 8.04 -17.96
N VAL A 262 -18.03 7.08 -18.02
CA VAL A 262 -18.34 6.17 -16.88
C VAL A 262 -17.10 5.45 -16.41
N HIS A 263 -16.78 5.59 -15.14
CA HIS A 263 -15.66 4.89 -14.48
C HIS A 263 -15.88 4.87 -12.96
N LEU A 264 -15.17 3.96 -12.29
CA LEU A 264 -15.00 3.99 -10.85
C LEU A 264 -13.67 4.66 -10.52
N HIS A 265 -13.70 5.76 -9.77
CA HIS A 265 -12.51 6.24 -9.10
C HIS A 265 -12.35 5.45 -7.79
N PHE A 266 -11.26 4.70 -7.69
CA PHE A 266 -10.90 3.91 -6.50
C PHE A 266 -9.67 4.48 -5.84
N GLY A 267 -9.75 4.77 -4.54
CA GLY A 267 -8.67 5.34 -3.74
C GLY A 267 -8.42 4.52 -2.47
N VAL A 268 -7.19 4.57 -1.97
CA VAL A 268 -6.80 4.04 -0.66
C VAL A 268 -6.13 5.13 0.14
N TYR A 269 -6.60 5.34 1.37
CA TYR A 269 -6.13 6.41 2.24
C TYR A 269 -5.83 5.88 3.64
N PHE A 270 -4.93 6.59 4.31
CA PHE A 270 -4.57 6.36 5.70
C PHE A 270 -4.44 7.69 6.43
N ASP A 271 -4.53 7.64 7.75
CA ASP A 271 -4.17 8.77 8.60
C ASP A 271 -2.71 8.67 9.05
N ASP A 272 -2.00 9.81 9.06
CA ASP A 272 -0.70 9.93 9.71
C ASP A 272 -0.86 10.08 11.23
N GLU A 273 0.25 10.18 11.95
CA GLU A 273 0.25 10.32 13.42
C GLU A 273 -0.40 11.62 13.92
N SER A 274 -0.52 12.63 13.07
CA SER A 274 -1.22 13.88 13.39
C SER A 274 -2.72 13.79 13.12
N GLY A 275 -3.21 12.68 12.56
CA GLY A 275 -4.58 12.51 12.08
C GLY A 275 -4.82 13.19 10.74
N LYS A 276 -3.77 13.50 9.98
CA LYS A 276 -3.90 14.03 8.63
C LYS A 276 -3.96 12.88 7.65
N GLU A 277 -5.02 12.86 6.84
CA GLU A 277 -5.20 11.89 5.77
C GLU A 277 -4.16 12.05 4.64
N PHE A 278 -3.68 10.93 4.12
CA PHE A 278 -2.88 10.84 2.91
C PHE A 278 -3.30 9.63 2.06
N SER A 279 -3.14 9.77 0.76
CA SER A 279 -3.47 8.74 -0.23
C SER A 279 -2.24 7.93 -0.61
N VAL A 280 -2.44 6.67 -1.03
CA VAL A 280 -1.40 5.79 -1.57
C VAL A 280 -1.82 5.27 -2.94
N ASN A 281 -0.85 4.87 -3.77
CA ASN A 281 -1.11 4.32 -5.09
C ASN A 281 -1.86 2.97 -5.00
N PRO A 282 -3.14 2.88 -5.41
CA PRO A 282 -3.89 1.63 -5.33
C PRO A 282 -3.64 0.68 -6.51
N PHE A 283 -2.90 1.10 -7.52
CA PHE A 283 -2.75 0.36 -8.76
C PHE A 283 -2.12 -1.03 -8.59
N PRO A 284 -1.03 -1.21 -7.80
CA PRO A 284 -0.47 -2.54 -7.55
C PRO A 284 -1.47 -3.49 -6.90
N LEU A 285 -2.22 -3.01 -5.91
CA LEU A 285 -3.27 -3.78 -5.25
C LEU A 285 -4.38 -4.18 -6.24
N LEU A 286 -4.86 -3.24 -7.06
CA LEU A 286 -5.92 -3.53 -8.06
C LEU A 286 -5.47 -4.56 -9.09
N ARG A 287 -4.21 -4.53 -9.52
CA ARG A 287 -3.65 -5.56 -10.41
C ARG A 287 -3.68 -6.93 -9.75
N TYR A 288 -3.21 -7.04 -8.53
CA TYR A 288 -3.24 -8.28 -7.75
C TYR A 288 -4.68 -8.81 -7.60
N LEU A 289 -5.61 -7.98 -7.10
CA LEU A 289 -7.01 -8.36 -6.91
C LEU A 289 -7.71 -8.76 -8.22
N LYS A 290 -7.29 -8.20 -9.37
CA LYS A 290 -7.84 -8.56 -10.67
C LYS A 290 -7.33 -9.90 -11.18
N SER A 291 -6.18 -10.37 -10.71
CA SER A 291 -5.57 -11.65 -11.09
C SER A 291 -6.12 -12.84 -10.30
N LEU A 292 -6.75 -12.61 -9.15
CA LEU A 292 -7.47 -13.62 -8.36
C LEU A 292 -8.75 -14.10 -9.07
#